data_10e7e90e0f33aa48b20502051b4bd6e5
#
_entry.id   10e7e90e0f33aa48b20502051b4bd6e5
#
_cell.length_a   1.000
_cell.length_b   1.000
_cell.length_c   1.000
_cell.angle_alpha   90.00
_cell.angle_beta   90.00
_cell.angle_gamma   90.00
#
_symmetry.space_group_name_H-M   'P 1'
#
loop_
_entity.id
_entity.type
_entity.pdbx_description
1 polymer ?
#
loop_
_entity_poly.entity_id
_entity_poly.type
_entity_poly.pdbx_seq_one_letter_code
_entity_poly.pdbx_strand_id
1 'polypeptide(L)'
;MNLTKKIFKFLAENIKLNNLQNVKIFNVALGEKNDSVFFSSKRSDDLNSVSITEQGEEISLCKLDDLPINESKINLMKIDVLGYEKFVFEGAKKILKITECIHLPIIPSDCERYGYDFNDIFEMLRNLGFQLFTFSEKNISAIKSNFNSNTQDILAVKDLEGFLARTKYTLVK
;
A
#
# COMPACT_ATOMS: atom_id res chain seq x y z
N MET A 1 -6.62 -1.99 -1.31
CA MET A 1 -7.72 -2.99 -1.24
C MET A 1 -8.56 -2.80 -2.47
N ASN A 2 -8.52 -3.77 -3.38
CA ASN A 2 -9.31 -3.69 -4.60
C ASN A 2 -10.70 -4.22 -4.32
N LEU A 3 -11.70 -3.41 -4.58
CA LEU A 3 -13.06 -3.73 -4.19
C LEU A 3 -13.84 -4.18 -5.42
N THR A 4 -14.37 -5.41 -5.39
CA THR A 4 -15.43 -5.79 -6.30
C THR A 4 -16.61 -4.81 -6.19
N LYS A 5 -17.44 -4.68 -7.21
CA LYS A 5 -18.62 -3.78 -7.18
C LYS A 5 -19.46 -3.98 -5.92
N LYS A 6 -19.60 -5.22 -5.46
CA LYS A 6 -20.33 -5.58 -4.24
C LYS A 6 -19.70 -4.96 -2.99
N ILE A 7 -18.39 -5.13 -2.81
CA ILE A 7 -17.68 -4.62 -1.63
C ILE A 7 -17.61 -3.10 -1.64
N PHE A 8 -17.40 -2.50 -2.82
CA PHE A 8 -17.44 -1.05 -2.97
C PHE A 8 -18.78 -0.46 -2.54
N LYS A 9 -19.91 -1.12 -2.90
CA LYS A 9 -21.23 -0.72 -2.45
C LYS A 9 -21.35 -0.74 -0.92
N PHE A 10 -20.91 -1.80 -0.26
CA PHE A 10 -20.89 -1.88 1.21
C PHE A 10 -20.02 -0.79 1.83
N LEU A 11 -18.85 -0.51 1.27
CA LEU A 11 -18.00 0.60 1.73
C LEU A 11 -18.73 1.93 1.65
N ALA A 12 -19.37 2.23 0.51
CA ALA A 12 -20.13 3.46 0.32
C ALA A 12 -21.31 3.59 1.30
N GLU A 13 -22.03 2.49 1.54
CA GLU A 13 -23.11 2.43 2.53
C GLU A 13 -22.59 2.68 3.95
N ASN A 14 -21.46 2.06 4.34
CA ASN A 14 -20.86 2.28 5.65
C ASN A 14 -20.43 3.74 5.87
N ILE A 15 -19.83 4.38 4.87
CA ILE A 15 -19.47 5.80 4.93
C ILE A 15 -20.71 6.66 5.17
N LYS A 16 -21.79 6.38 4.42
CA LYS A 16 -23.06 7.10 4.56
C LYS A 16 -23.70 6.89 5.93
N LEU A 17 -23.78 5.65 6.42
CA LEU A 17 -24.36 5.30 7.71
C LEU A 17 -23.63 5.98 8.89
N ASN A 18 -22.33 6.15 8.76
CA ASN A 18 -21.50 6.82 9.78
C ASN A 18 -21.34 8.32 9.58
N ASN A 19 -22.04 8.92 8.57
CA ASN A 19 -21.99 10.34 8.27
C ASN A 19 -20.56 10.89 8.05
N LEU A 20 -19.66 10.10 7.45
CA LEU A 20 -18.27 10.50 7.21
C LEU A 20 -18.21 11.47 6.01
N GLN A 21 -17.86 12.74 6.29
CA GLN A 21 -17.80 13.79 5.27
C GLN A 21 -16.39 13.98 4.66
N ASN A 22 -15.37 13.41 5.30
CA ASN A 22 -13.95 13.57 4.98
C ASN A 22 -13.33 12.33 4.31
N VAL A 23 -14.15 11.44 3.75
CA VAL A 23 -13.72 10.21 3.07
C VAL A 23 -14.03 10.30 1.59
N LYS A 24 -13.00 10.10 0.76
CA LYS A 24 -13.14 9.90 -0.69
C LYS A 24 -12.88 8.44 -1.02
N ILE A 25 -13.70 7.83 -1.86
CA ILE A 25 -13.56 6.44 -2.29
C ILE A 25 -13.49 6.35 -3.81
N PHE A 26 -12.68 5.43 -4.32
CA PHE A 26 -12.52 5.18 -5.74
C PHE A 26 -12.65 3.68 -6.00
N ASN A 27 -13.48 3.30 -6.98
CA ASN A 27 -13.68 1.89 -7.35
C ASN A 27 -12.74 1.51 -8.50
N VAL A 28 -11.44 1.50 -8.22
CA VAL A 28 -10.38 1.19 -9.17
C VAL A 28 -9.31 0.32 -8.52
N ALA A 29 -8.63 -0.48 -9.30
CA ALA A 29 -7.34 -1.05 -8.94
C ALA A 29 -6.23 -0.03 -9.17
N LEU A 30 -5.18 -0.07 -8.36
CA LEU A 30 -4.01 0.77 -8.55
C LEU A 30 -2.86 -0.05 -9.12
N GLY A 31 -2.12 0.53 -10.07
CA GLY A 31 -0.96 -0.10 -10.68
C GLY A 31 -0.12 0.88 -11.47
N GLU A 32 0.79 0.34 -12.28
CA GLU A 32 1.80 1.10 -13.02
C GLU A 32 1.28 1.81 -14.28
N LYS A 33 0.07 1.48 -14.72
CA LYS A 33 -0.55 1.98 -15.96
C LYS A 33 -2.05 2.14 -15.83
N ASN A 34 -2.66 2.82 -16.82
CA ASN A 34 -4.12 2.88 -16.99
C ASN A 34 -4.54 1.79 -17.95
N ASP A 35 -5.33 0.84 -17.46
CA ASP A 35 -5.73 -0.38 -18.19
C ASP A 35 -6.94 -1.02 -17.50
N SER A 36 -7.21 -2.29 -17.78
CA SER A 36 -8.07 -3.16 -16.97
C SER A 36 -7.28 -4.37 -16.46
N VAL A 37 -7.71 -4.92 -15.34
CA VAL A 37 -7.17 -6.15 -14.76
C VAL A 37 -8.28 -7.05 -14.27
N PHE A 38 -8.01 -8.34 -14.25
CA PHE A 38 -8.91 -9.32 -13.62
C PHE A 38 -8.59 -9.40 -12.13
N PHE A 39 -9.64 -9.34 -11.31
CA PHE A 39 -9.54 -9.45 -9.87
C PHE A 39 -10.12 -10.79 -9.43
N SER A 40 -9.33 -11.56 -8.70
CA SER A 40 -9.74 -12.90 -8.30
C SER A 40 -10.99 -12.87 -7.44
N SER A 41 -11.87 -13.89 -7.63
CA SER A 41 -13.06 -14.09 -6.82
C SER A 41 -12.85 -15.32 -5.94
N LYS A 42 -12.21 -15.15 -4.78
CA LYS A 42 -12.00 -16.21 -3.79
C LYS A 42 -13.15 -16.25 -2.80
N ARG A 43 -13.22 -17.31 -1.97
CA ARG A 43 -14.26 -17.47 -0.95
C ARG A 43 -14.25 -16.35 0.10
N SER A 44 -13.09 -15.77 0.37
CA SER A 44 -12.92 -14.69 1.32
C SER A 44 -12.53 -13.41 0.57
N ASP A 45 -13.27 -12.34 0.81
CA ASP A 45 -13.10 -11.06 0.10
C ASP A 45 -11.76 -10.36 0.47
N ASP A 46 -11.16 -10.71 1.61
CA ASP A 46 -9.86 -10.21 2.08
C ASP A 46 -8.67 -10.88 1.38
N LEU A 47 -8.88 -12.01 0.70
CA LEU A 47 -7.86 -12.74 -0.05
C LEU A 47 -7.89 -12.47 -1.57
N ASN A 48 -8.75 -11.58 -2.03
CA ASN A 48 -8.81 -11.23 -3.45
C ASN A 48 -7.65 -10.32 -3.84
N SER A 49 -7.07 -10.60 -5.00
CA SER A 49 -5.90 -9.90 -5.54
C SER A 49 -5.97 -9.81 -7.07
N VAL A 50 -5.11 -9.00 -7.68
CA VAL A 50 -4.96 -8.98 -9.14
C VAL A 50 -4.63 -10.38 -9.64
N SER A 51 -5.41 -10.87 -10.61
CA SER A 51 -5.27 -12.23 -11.13
C SER A 51 -4.18 -12.29 -12.21
N ILE A 52 -3.24 -13.19 -12.05
CA ILE A 52 -2.22 -13.48 -13.08
C ILE A 52 -2.74 -14.41 -14.18
N THR A 53 -3.93 -15.00 -14.02
CA THR A 53 -4.54 -15.96 -14.97
C THR A 53 -5.71 -15.38 -15.73
N GLU A 54 -5.93 -14.07 -15.68
CA GLU A 54 -7.05 -13.37 -16.32
C GLU A 54 -8.42 -13.97 -15.98
N GLN A 55 -8.56 -14.48 -14.75
CA GLN A 55 -9.81 -15.02 -14.23
C GLN A 55 -10.34 -14.16 -13.07
N GLY A 56 -11.63 -13.87 -13.10
CA GLY A 56 -12.29 -13.07 -12.08
C GLY A 56 -13.14 -11.93 -12.62
N GLU A 57 -13.40 -10.92 -11.80
CA GLU A 57 -14.12 -9.71 -12.21
C GLU A 57 -13.14 -8.74 -12.87
N GLU A 58 -13.45 -8.27 -14.06
CA GLU A 58 -12.69 -7.22 -14.72
C GLU A 58 -12.94 -5.87 -14.03
N ILE A 59 -11.86 -5.20 -13.64
CA ILE A 59 -11.89 -3.88 -12.97
C ILE A 59 -10.90 -2.92 -13.63
N SER A 60 -11.22 -1.63 -13.58
CA SER A 60 -10.33 -0.59 -14.09
C SER A 60 -9.07 -0.51 -13.25
N LEU A 61 -7.91 -0.50 -13.91
CA LEU A 61 -6.60 -0.23 -13.34
C LEU A 61 -6.22 1.21 -13.64
N CYS A 62 -5.70 1.94 -12.66
CA CYS A 62 -5.17 3.28 -12.88
C CYS A 62 -3.94 3.56 -12.02
N LYS A 63 -3.17 4.57 -12.42
CA LYS A 63 -2.09 5.08 -11.59
C LYS A 63 -2.65 5.88 -10.42
N LEU A 64 -2.04 5.76 -9.25
CA LEU A 64 -2.38 6.60 -8.11
C LEU A 64 -2.13 8.09 -8.42
N ASP A 65 -1.11 8.38 -9.21
CA ASP A 65 -0.77 9.74 -9.66
C ASP A 65 -1.82 10.42 -10.55
N ASP A 66 -2.76 9.64 -11.10
CA ASP A 66 -3.84 10.14 -11.99
C ASP A 66 -5.17 10.31 -11.25
N LEU A 67 -5.25 9.88 -9.98
CA LEU A 67 -6.41 10.17 -9.15
C LEU A 67 -6.44 11.65 -8.73
N PRO A 68 -7.64 12.25 -8.55
CA PRO A 68 -7.81 13.66 -8.17
C PRO A 68 -7.46 13.87 -6.69
N ILE A 69 -6.20 13.64 -6.34
CA ILE A 69 -5.61 13.88 -5.02
C ILE A 69 -4.87 15.21 -5.09
N ASN A 70 -5.42 16.23 -4.43
CA ASN A 70 -4.92 17.61 -4.50
C ASN A 70 -4.17 18.04 -3.23
N GLU A 71 -3.90 17.10 -2.35
CA GLU A 71 -3.18 17.30 -1.10
C GLU A 71 -1.71 17.63 -1.40
N SER A 72 -1.16 18.63 -0.71
CA SER A 72 0.27 18.97 -0.82
C SER A 72 1.16 18.06 0.04
N LYS A 73 0.54 17.29 0.94
CA LYS A 73 1.23 16.39 1.88
C LYS A 73 0.31 15.24 2.26
N ILE A 74 0.86 14.03 2.30
CA ILE A 74 0.21 12.82 2.81
C ILE A 74 0.96 12.37 4.07
N ASN A 75 0.30 12.40 5.20
CA ASN A 75 0.92 12.03 6.49
C ASN A 75 1.16 10.52 6.60
N LEU A 76 0.20 9.71 6.14
CA LEU A 76 0.29 8.26 6.18
C LEU A 76 -0.41 7.66 4.95
N MET A 77 0.28 6.72 4.32
CA MET A 77 -0.26 5.85 3.27
C MET A 77 -0.20 4.40 3.77
N LYS A 78 -1.32 3.70 3.84
CA LYS A 78 -1.34 2.25 3.99
C LYS A 78 -1.52 1.60 2.62
N ILE A 79 -0.65 0.66 2.29
CA ILE A 79 -0.75 -0.18 1.09
C ILE A 79 -0.84 -1.63 1.53
N ASP A 80 -1.86 -2.35 1.03
CA ASP A 80 -2.14 -3.73 1.40
C ASP A 80 -2.86 -4.37 0.21
N VAL A 81 -2.08 -4.80 -0.77
CA VAL A 81 -2.58 -5.25 -2.08
C VAL A 81 -2.07 -6.65 -2.47
N LEU A 82 -1.64 -7.41 -1.46
CA LEU A 82 -1.30 -8.85 -1.55
C LEU A 82 -0.27 -9.16 -2.66
N GLY A 83 0.86 -8.45 -2.62
CA GLY A 83 2.00 -8.62 -3.51
C GLY A 83 1.99 -7.70 -4.75
N TYR A 84 0.98 -6.84 -4.93
CA TYR A 84 0.93 -5.91 -6.07
C TYR A 84 1.55 -4.53 -5.73
N GLU A 85 2.20 -4.39 -4.59
CA GLU A 85 2.73 -3.15 -4.03
C GLU A 85 3.72 -2.44 -4.97
N LYS A 86 4.65 -3.19 -5.60
CA LYS A 86 5.62 -2.66 -6.54
C LYS A 86 4.95 -1.89 -7.67
N PHE A 87 3.95 -2.47 -8.30
CA PHE A 87 3.21 -1.86 -9.41
C PHE A 87 2.42 -0.63 -8.96
N VAL A 88 1.85 -0.66 -7.76
CA VAL A 88 1.21 0.53 -7.16
C VAL A 88 2.22 1.66 -6.99
N PHE A 89 3.43 1.37 -6.47
CA PHE A 89 4.48 2.38 -6.30
C PHE A 89 5.00 2.92 -7.63
N GLU A 90 5.11 2.08 -8.67
CA GLU A 90 5.49 2.50 -10.02
C GLU A 90 4.49 3.52 -10.61
N GLY A 91 3.20 3.39 -10.26
CA GLY A 91 2.14 4.33 -10.63
C GLY A 91 1.90 5.49 -9.66
N ALA A 92 2.74 5.64 -8.62
CA ALA A 92 2.54 6.60 -7.53
C ALA A 92 3.72 7.57 -7.33
N LYS A 93 4.54 7.79 -8.34
CA LYS A 93 5.84 8.51 -8.20
C LYS A 93 5.69 9.95 -7.70
N LYS A 94 4.62 10.65 -8.08
CA LYS A 94 4.32 12.01 -7.60
C LYS A 94 3.79 11.98 -6.16
N ILE A 95 2.83 11.10 -5.91
CA ILE A 95 2.20 10.94 -4.59
C ILE A 95 3.22 10.49 -3.54
N LEU A 96 4.12 9.57 -3.89
CA LEU A 96 5.20 9.14 -2.99
C LEU A 96 6.15 10.28 -2.59
N LYS A 97 6.37 11.29 -3.45
CA LYS A 97 7.21 12.45 -3.11
C LYS A 97 6.63 13.27 -1.97
N ILE A 98 5.31 13.40 -1.90
CA ILE A 98 4.58 14.17 -0.87
C ILE A 98 4.14 13.31 0.32
N THR A 99 4.43 12.00 0.30
CA THR A 99 4.08 11.07 1.38
C THR A 99 5.20 11.05 2.44
N GLU A 100 4.85 11.19 3.71
CA GLU A 100 5.77 11.20 4.85
C GLU A 100 6.03 9.82 5.42
N CYS A 101 4.98 9.02 5.51
CA CYS A 101 5.03 7.70 6.11
C CYS A 101 4.22 6.69 5.29
N ILE A 102 4.75 5.49 5.13
CA ILE A 102 4.06 4.38 4.47
C ILE A 102 4.06 3.18 5.41
N HIS A 103 2.90 2.57 5.58
CA HIS A 103 2.73 1.28 6.23
C HIS A 103 2.36 0.24 5.18
N LEU A 104 3.14 -0.83 5.10
CA LEU A 104 2.89 -1.92 4.17
C LEU A 104 3.26 -3.27 4.78
N PRO A 105 2.42 -4.30 4.66
CA PRO A 105 2.81 -5.67 4.92
C PRO A 105 3.71 -6.17 3.78
N ILE A 106 4.75 -6.91 4.11
CA ILE A 106 5.59 -7.61 3.15
C ILE A 106 5.47 -9.11 3.37
N ILE A 107 4.99 -9.80 2.35
CA ILE A 107 4.89 -11.26 2.30
C ILE A 107 5.70 -11.70 1.08
N PRO A 108 6.92 -12.25 1.24
CA PRO A 108 7.81 -12.60 0.13
C PRO A 108 7.14 -13.46 -0.95
N SER A 109 6.40 -14.50 -0.55
CA SER A 109 5.69 -15.37 -1.49
C SER A 109 4.63 -14.65 -2.33
N ASP A 110 4.05 -13.56 -1.82
CA ASP A 110 3.12 -12.75 -2.59
C ASP A 110 3.85 -11.89 -3.64
N CYS A 111 5.03 -11.37 -3.30
CA CYS A 111 5.90 -10.65 -4.25
C CYS A 111 6.38 -11.60 -5.37
N GLU A 112 6.88 -12.79 -4.99
CA GLU A 112 7.35 -13.83 -5.92
C GLU A 112 6.26 -14.26 -6.91
N ARG A 113 5.00 -14.33 -6.48
CA ARG A 113 3.85 -14.63 -7.33
C ARG A 113 3.72 -13.65 -8.51
N TYR A 114 4.14 -12.39 -8.33
CA TYR A 114 4.15 -11.37 -9.37
C TYR A 114 5.54 -11.18 -10.02
N GLY A 115 6.49 -12.08 -9.77
CA GLY A 115 7.77 -12.15 -10.47
C GLY A 115 8.81 -11.14 -10.01
N TYR A 116 8.75 -10.65 -8.76
CA TYR A 116 9.74 -9.73 -8.21
C TYR A 116 10.14 -10.09 -6.76
N ASP A 117 11.29 -9.59 -6.34
CA ASP A 117 11.77 -9.70 -4.96
C ASP A 117 11.31 -8.48 -4.14
N PHE A 118 10.91 -8.69 -2.87
CA PHE A 118 10.48 -7.59 -1.99
C PHE A 118 11.58 -6.52 -1.77
N ASN A 119 12.85 -6.87 -1.95
CA ASN A 119 13.96 -5.91 -1.89
C ASN A 119 13.87 -4.84 -2.98
N ASP A 120 13.20 -5.12 -4.11
CA ASP A 120 12.93 -4.11 -5.15
C ASP A 120 12.11 -2.95 -4.58
N ILE A 121 11.11 -3.27 -3.72
CA ILE A 121 10.31 -2.25 -3.01
C ILE A 121 11.20 -1.46 -2.05
N PHE A 122 12.05 -2.13 -1.28
CA PHE A 122 12.93 -1.49 -0.31
C PHE A 122 13.92 -0.53 -0.98
N GLU A 123 14.50 -0.92 -2.11
CA GLU A 123 15.38 -0.06 -2.90
C GLU A 123 14.63 1.15 -3.45
N MET A 124 13.43 0.93 -4.02
CA MET A 124 12.60 2.01 -4.53
C MET A 124 12.27 3.04 -3.44
N LEU A 125 11.87 2.59 -2.25
CA LEU A 125 11.54 3.48 -1.14
C LEU A 125 12.76 4.22 -0.60
N ARG A 126 13.92 3.54 -0.46
CA ARG A 126 15.17 4.19 -0.07
C ARG A 126 15.60 5.26 -1.06
N ASN A 127 15.48 5.01 -2.36
CA ASN A 127 15.80 5.97 -3.42
C ASN A 127 14.87 7.20 -3.39
N LEU A 128 13.69 7.08 -2.79
CA LEU A 128 12.76 8.19 -2.54
C LEU A 128 12.96 8.89 -1.18
N GLY A 129 14.01 8.51 -0.45
CA GLY A 129 14.40 9.12 0.83
C GLY A 129 13.71 8.53 2.06
N PHE A 130 13.05 7.38 1.94
CA PHE A 130 12.48 6.70 3.10
C PHE A 130 13.52 5.88 3.86
N GLN A 131 13.48 5.94 5.16
CA GLN A 131 14.13 5.01 6.08
C GLN A 131 13.13 3.91 6.42
N LEU A 132 13.58 2.65 6.46
CA LEU A 132 12.71 1.49 6.64
C LEU A 132 12.86 0.90 8.03
N PHE A 133 11.73 0.56 8.63
CA PHE A 133 11.66 0.02 9.99
C PHE A 133 10.70 -1.17 10.04
N THR A 134 11.02 -2.14 10.88
CA THR A 134 10.01 -3.02 11.46
C THR A 134 9.43 -2.34 12.69
N PHE A 135 8.22 -2.72 13.10
CA PHE A 135 7.63 -2.18 14.32
C PHE A 135 6.86 -3.23 15.11
N SER A 136 6.82 -3.05 16.42
CA SER A 136 6.01 -3.86 17.33
C SER A 136 5.54 -2.97 18.47
N GLU A 137 4.27 -3.03 18.82
CA GLU A 137 3.62 -2.24 19.87
C GLU A 137 4.03 -0.75 19.86
N LYS A 138 5.13 -0.41 20.56
CA LYS A 138 5.65 0.97 20.71
C LYS A 138 7.07 1.16 20.22
N ASN A 139 7.68 0.12 19.63
CA ASN A 139 9.07 0.15 19.19
C ASN A 139 9.17 0.07 17.67
N ILE A 140 10.14 0.80 17.13
CA ILE A 140 10.60 0.64 15.75
C ILE A 140 12.07 0.29 15.72
N SER A 141 12.45 -0.61 14.79
CA SER A 141 13.84 -1.05 14.58
C SER A 141 14.22 -0.87 13.12
N ALA A 142 15.38 -0.26 12.85
CA ALA A 142 15.82 -0.04 11.49
C ALA A 142 16.09 -1.35 10.73
N ILE A 143 15.60 -1.44 9.50
CA ILE A 143 15.83 -2.56 8.61
C ILE A 143 17.22 -2.44 7.99
N LYS A 144 18.08 -3.42 8.29
CA LYS A 144 19.44 -3.56 7.74
C LYS A 144 19.40 -4.20 6.34
N SER A 145 20.53 -4.13 5.62
CA SER A 145 20.65 -4.66 4.26
C SER A 145 20.46 -6.17 4.12
N ASN A 146 20.66 -6.92 5.19
CA ASN A 146 20.48 -8.38 5.24
C ASN A 146 19.15 -8.80 5.88
N PHE A 147 18.14 -7.96 5.77
CA PHE A 147 16.81 -8.26 6.29
C PHE A 147 16.23 -9.50 5.59
N ASN A 148 15.83 -10.47 6.38
CA ASN A 148 15.16 -11.68 5.93
C ASN A 148 13.95 -11.90 6.84
N SER A 149 12.76 -11.96 6.26
CA SER A 149 11.53 -12.18 7.01
C SER A 149 10.55 -13.00 6.19
N ASN A 150 9.80 -13.84 6.87
CA ASN A 150 8.72 -14.61 6.24
C ASN A 150 7.46 -13.76 6.02
N THR A 151 7.15 -12.87 6.95
CA THR A 151 6.04 -11.90 6.86
C THR A 151 6.28 -10.80 7.88
N GLN A 152 6.27 -9.55 7.46
CA GLN A 152 6.40 -8.43 8.40
C GLN A 152 5.68 -7.18 7.92
N ASP A 153 5.12 -6.47 8.88
CA ASP A 153 4.68 -5.09 8.67
C ASP A 153 5.89 -4.15 8.67
N ILE A 154 5.99 -3.36 7.62
CA ILE A 154 7.07 -2.41 7.39
C ILE A 154 6.53 -1.00 7.52
N LEU A 155 7.30 -0.16 8.17
CA LEU A 155 7.09 1.28 8.24
C LEU A 155 8.22 1.97 7.47
N ALA A 156 7.88 2.74 6.45
CA ALA A 156 8.81 3.59 5.72
C ALA A 156 8.56 5.05 6.10
N VAL A 157 9.59 5.77 6.56
CA VAL A 157 9.47 7.12 7.12
C VAL A 157 10.52 8.03 6.50
N LYS A 158 10.13 9.23 6.04
CA LYS A 158 11.07 10.24 5.52
C LYS A 158 11.67 11.10 6.64
N ASP A 159 10.83 11.67 7.48
CA ASP A 159 11.23 12.50 8.61
C ASP A 159 11.07 11.70 9.90
N LEU A 160 12.15 11.00 10.29
CA LEU A 160 12.14 10.14 11.48
C LEU A 160 11.96 10.97 12.77
N GLU A 161 12.61 12.12 12.89
CA GLU A 161 12.50 12.98 14.08
C GLU A 161 11.06 13.49 14.25
N GLY A 162 10.48 14.03 13.18
CA GLY A 162 9.10 14.48 13.18
C GLY A 162 8.11 13.34 13.39
N PHE A 163 8.39 12.13 12.88
CA PHE A 163 7.56 10.94 13.13
C PHE A 163 7.58 10.57 14.62
N LEU A 164 8.75 10.47 15.25
CA LEU A 164 8.89 10.13 16.68
C LEU A 164 8.25 11.20 17.58
N ALA A 165 8.38 12.47 17.22
CA ALA A 165 7.76 13.56 17.98
C ALA A 165 6.22 13.53 17.97
N ARG A 166 5.61 13.01 16.88
CA ARG A 166 4.15 12.95 16.70
C ARG A 166 3.53 11.62 17.13
N THR A 167 4.34 10.62 17.40
CA THR A 167 3.88 9.27 17.73
C THR A 167 4.37 8.85 19.10
N LYS A 168 3.91 7.68 19.56
CA LYS A 168 4.39 7.06 20.80
C LYS A 168 5.48 6.01 20.56
N TYR A 169 6.02 5.97 19.34
CA TYR A 169 7.07 5.01 19.00
C TYR A 169 8.43 5.42 19.58
N THR A 170 9.21 4.42 19.93
CA THR A 170 10.61 4.57 20.37
C THR A 170 11.51 3.82 19.41
N LEU A 171 12.57 4.48 18.94
CA LEU A 171 13.60 3.83 18.13
C LEU A 171 14.47 2.94 19.02
N VAL A 172 14.53 1.65 18.70
CA VAL A 172 15.43 0.71 19.36
C VAL A 172 16.55 0.28 18.39
N LYS A 173 17.70 -0.07 18.95
CA LYS A 173 18.92 -0.41 18.18
C LYS A 173 18.92 -1.88 17.76
#